data_bfeb4c4a5d9cccb828d7f0927876a402
#
_entry.id   bfeb4c4a5d9cccb828d7f0927876a402
#
_cell.length_a   1.000
_cell.length_b   1.000
_cell.length_c   1.000
_cell.angle_alpha   90.00
_cell.angle_beta   90.00
_cell.angle_gamma   90.00
#
_symmetry.space_group_name_H-M   'P 1'
#
loop_
_entity.id
_entity.type
_entity.pdbx_description
1 polymer ?
#
loop_
_entity_poly.entity_id
_entity_poly.type
_entity_poly.pdbx_seq_one_letter_code
_entity_poly.pdbx_strand_id
1 'polypeptide(L)'
;LEEEVVVGYGAPKKSSLTGAVSQVKAEDMEARTITRPEMALQGKTSGVQVLSSSAKPGASPSVRIRGVSSNGDSSPLYVVDGRIATDIGGIDPNDIESMEVLKDGASAAIYGAAAGNGVILITTKKGKGEGKITYDFQYTSQSIGRTPEVMNAREYIDFYLEAGRITQSAVDANWDGKTDTDWVKESFENTSMMRHNVTFQGGSDKGSF
;
A
#
# COMPACT_ATOMS: atom_id res chain seq x y z
N LEU A 1 -26.70 -17.47 6.65
CA LEU A 1 -26.48 -16.50 5.60
C LEU A 1 -25.32 -17.02 4.75
N GLU A 2 -25.62 -17.43 3.51
CA GLU A 2 -24.57 -17.86 2.57
C GLU A 2 -23.84 -16.64 2.04
N GLU A 3 -22.52 -16.56 2.23
CA GLU A 3 -21.69 -15.47 1.70
C GLU A 3 -21.56 -15.60 0.17
N GLU A 4 -21.97 -14.57 -0.55
CA GLU A 4 -21.75 -14.42 -1.98
C GLU A 4 -20.42 -13.70 -2.24
N VAL A 5 -19.64 -14.21 -3.19
CA VAL A 5 -18.39 -13.56 -3.64
C VAL A 5 -18.60 -13.09 -5.06
N VAL A 6 -18.43 -11.80 -5.29
CA VAL A 6 -18.58 -11.22 -6.63
C VAL A 6 -17.34 -11.57 -7.46
N VAL A 7 -17.48 -12.40 -8.47
CA VAL A 7 -16.44 -12.73 -9.45
C VAL A 7 -16.91 -12.34 -10.85
N GLY A 8 -16.26 -11.37 -11.45
CA GLY A 8 -16.33 -10.96 -12.85
C GLY A 8 -17.70 -10.83 -13.50
N TYR A 9 -18.39 -11.92 -13.74
CA TYR A 9 -19.68 -12.00 -14.42
C TYR A 9 -20.79 -12.68 -13.58
N GLY A 10 -20.80 -12.48 -12.29
CA GLY A 10 -21.82 -13.03 -11.40
C GLY A 10 -21.37 -13.03 -9.96
N ALA A 11 -22.28 -13.34 -9.05
CA ALA A 11 -21.99 -13.54 -7.63
C ALA A 11 -22.20 -15.04 -7.27
N PRO A 12 -21.29 -15.95 -7.66
CA PRO A 12 -21.39 -17.33 -7.22
C PRO A 12 -21.18 -17.41 -5.72
N LYS A 13 -21.84 -18.38 -5.09
CA LYS A 13 -21.64 -18.64 -3.67
C LYS A 13 -20.18 -19.01 -3.40
N LYS A 14 -19.61 -18.52 -2.32
CA LYS A 14 -18.23 -18.81 -1.88
C LYS A 14 -17.93 -20.32 -1.86
N SER A 15 -18.94 -21.13 -1.52
CA SER A 15 -18.86 -22.59 -1.52
C SER A 15 -18.73 -23.22 -2.90
N SER A 16 -19.06 -22.50 -3.98
CA SER A 16 -18.94 -22.98 -5.36
C SER A 16 -17.60 -22.64 -6.02
N LEU A 17 -16.78 -21.82 -5.37
CA LEU A 17 -15.43 -21.48 -5.84
C LEU A 17 -14.45 -22.58 -5.41
N THR A 18 -13.97 -23.36 -6.35
CA THR A 18 -13.00 -24.43 -6.11
C THR A 18 -11.58 -23.94 -5.87
N GLY A 19 -11.32 -22.63 -5.99
CA GLY A 19 -10.02 -22.01 -5.84
C GLY A 19 -9.74 -21.44 -4.44
N ALA A 20 -8.47 -21.20 -4.11
CA ALA A 20 -8.07 -20.56 -2.86
C ALA A 20 -8.39 -19.06 -2.90
N VAL A 21 -9.57 -18.69 -2.44
CA VAL A 21 -10.02 -17.29 -2.31
C VAL A 21 -9.87 -16.85 -0.86
N SER A 22 -9.26 -15.70 -0.64
CA SER A 22 -9.24 -15.04 0.67
C SER A 22 -9.97 -13.71 0.57
N GLN A 23 -10.78 -13.40 1.57
CA GLN A 23 -11.57 -12.18 1.62
C GLN A 23 -11.19 -11.34 2.84
N VAL A 24 -11.11 -10.04 2.65
CA VAL A 24 -11.00 -9.01 3.70
C VAL A 24 -12.25 -8.14 3.59
N LYS A 25 -12.97 -7.96 4.68
CA LYS A 25 -14.22 -7.18 4.74
C LYS A 25 -13.96 -5.75 5.23
N ALA A 26 -14.95 -4.88 5.04
CA ALA A 26 -14.90 -3.49 5.50
C ALA A 26 -14.56 -3.37 6.99
N GLU A 27 -15.16 -4.23 7.86
CA GLU A 27 -14.91 -4.19 9.30
C GLU A 27 -13.45 -4.44 9.66
N ASP A 28 -12.74 -5.27 8.88
CA ASP A 28 -11.31 -5.54 9.05
C ASP A 28 -10.44 -4.33 8.67
N MET A 29 -10.93 -3.49 7.78
CA MET A 29 -10.25 -2.27 7.32
C MET A 29 -10.48 -1.10 8.27
N GLU A 30 -11.71 -0.93 8.76
CA GLU A 30 -12.09 0.12 9.72
C GLU A 30 -11.37 0.01 11.06
N ALA A 31 -10.99 -1.22 11.48
CA ALA A 31 -10.24 -1.46 12.70
C ALA A 31 -8.79 -0.92 12.70
N ARG A 32 -8.30 -0.45 11.57
CA ARG A 32 -6.90 0.03 11.39
C ARG A 32 -6.88 1.33 10.61
N THR A 33 -6.04 2.24 11.05
CA THR A 33 -5.75 3.45 10.26
C THR A 33 -4.88 3.07 9.07
N ILE A 34 -5.50 2.84 7.92
CA ILE A 34 -4.81 2.51 6.66
C ILE A 34 -4.90 3.70 5.70
N THR A 35 -3.77 4.00 5.07
CA THR A 35 -3.68 5.11 4.13
C THR A 35 -3.93 4.69 2.69
N ARG A 36 -3.77 3.40 2.39
CA ARG A 36 -3.96 2.81 1.05
C ARG A 36 -4.64 1.44 1.15
N PRO A 37 -5.53 1.12 0.22
CA PRO A 37 -6.28 -0.15 0.24
C PRO A 37 -5.41 -1.40 0.31
N GLU A 38 -4.25 -1.39 -0.38
CA GLU A 38 -3.34 -2.54 -0.41
C GLU A 38 -2.86 -2.94 0.99
N MET A 39 -2.74 -1.98 1.90
CA MET A 39 -2.30 -2.23 3.29
C MET A 39 -3.33 -3.03 4.10
N ALA A 40 -4.60 -3.03 3.67
CA ALA A 40 -5.64 -3.83 4.31
C ALA A 40 -5.36 -5.34 4.21
N LEU A 41 -4.66 -5.77 3.16
CA LEU A 41 -4.32 -7.17 2.92
C LEU A 41 -3.18 -7.67 3.82
N GLN A 42 -2.39 -6.75 4.39
CA GLN A 42 -1.20 -7.10 5.16
C GLN A 42 -1.56 -7.87 6.43
N GLY A 43 -1.08 -9.11 6.54
CA GLY A 43 -1.30 -9.98 7.68
C GLY A 43 -2.71 -10.59 7.79
N LYS A 44 -3.64 -10.23 6.88
CA LYS A 44 -5.00 -10.77 6.85
C LYS A 44 -5.17 -11.91 5.85
N THR A 45 -4.31 -11.96 4.86
CA THR A 45 -4.45 -12.88 3.72
C THR A 45 -3.22 -13.76 3.61
N SER A 46 -3.35 -15.07 3.83
CA SER A 46 -2.23 -16.01 3.69
C SER A 46 -1.71 -16.02 2.25
N GLY A 47 -0.39 -16.09 2.06
CA GLY A 47 0.26 -16.10 0.74
C GLY A 47 0.21 -14.76 0.00
N VAL A 48 -0.22 -13.68 0.65
CA VAL A 48 -0.11 -12.30 0.14
C VAL A 48 0.93 -11.56 0.97
N GLN A 49 1.90 -11.02 0.29
CA GLN A 49 2.96 -10.21 0.87
C GLN A 49 2.75 -8.76 0.45
N VAL A 50 2.65 -7.87 1.42
CA VAL A 50 2.57 -6.43 1.22
C VAL A 50 3.84 -5.82 1.79
N LEU A 51 4.67 -5.25 0.92
CA LEU A 51 5.95 -4.66 1.28
C LEU A 51 5.91 -3.16 1.01
N SER A 52 6.16 -2.37 2.03
CA SER A 52 6.45 -0.94 1.84
C SER A 52 7.90 -0.81 1.39
N SER A 53 8.11 -0.51 0.11
CA SER A 53 9.45 -0.32 -0.48
C SER A 53 10.05 1.05 -0.14
N SER A 54 9.23 1.96 0.38
CA SER A 54 9.65 3.31 0.75
C SER A 54 8.89 3.77 2.00
N ALA A 55 9.59 4.46 2.88
CA ALA A 55 8.99 5.12 4.03
C ALA A 55 8.39 6.50 3.68
N LYS A 56 8.42 6.91 2.41
CA LYS A 56 7.82 8.17 1.97
C LYS A 56 6.31 8.16 2.19
N PRO A 57 5.73 9.25 2.69
CA PRO A 57 4.29 9.38 2.81
C PRO A 57 3.59 9.14 1.48
N GLY A 58 2.53 8.31 1.47
CA GLY A 58 1.75 8.02 0.27
C GLY A 58 2.42 7.09 -0.76
N ALA A 59 3.61 6.55 -0.48
CA ALA A 59 4.25 5.60 -1.36
C ALA A 59 3.40 4.33 -1.55
N SER A 60 3.32 3.86 -2.79
CA SER A 60 2.59 2.62 -3.10
C SER A 60 3.34 1.41 -2.55
N PRO A 61 2.70 0.56 -1.76
CA PRO A 61 3.30 -0.69 -1.34
C PRO A 61 3.37 -1.66 -2.52
N SER A 62 4.38 -2.52 -2.53
CA SER A 62 4.45 -3.65 -3.46
C SER A 62 3.64 -4.80 -2.92
N VAL A 63 2.67 -5.28 -3.69
CA VAL A 63 1.85 -6.44 -3.34
C VAL A 63 2.29 -7.63 -4.21
N ARG A 64 2.47 -8.78 -3.58
CA ARG A 64 2.81 -10.04 -4.27
C ARG A 64 1.95 -11.17 -3.75
N ILE A 65 1.45 -11.99 -4.66
CA ILE A 65 0.65 -13.17 -4.36
C ILE A 65 1.49 -14.41 -4.67
N ARG A 66 1.73 -15.25 -3.64
CA ARG A 66 2.54 -16.49 -3.74
C ARG A 66 3.99 -16.27 -4.19
N GLY A 67 4.53 -15.06 -3.95
CA GLY A 67 5.92 -14.74 -4.25
C GLY A 67 6.14 -14.14 -5.65
N VAL A 68 7.36 -14.29 -6.16
CA VAL A 68 7.78 -13.77 -7.47
C VAL A 68 7.73 -14.91 -8.47
N SER A 69 6.93 -14.78 -9.51
CA SER A 69 6.76 -15.80 -10.54
C SER A 69 7.62 -15.56 -11.79
N SER A 70 8.15 -14.35 -11.98
CA SER A 70 8.96 -13.99 -13.14
C SER A 70 9.98 -12.90 -12.79
N ASN A 71 10.97 -12.70 -13.67
CA ASN A 71 11.93 -11.60 -13.56
C ASN A 71 11.32 -10.23 -13.98
N GLY A 72 10.09 -10.23 -14.48
CA GLY A 72 9.35 -9.02 -14.86
C GLY A 72 8.49 -8.50 -13.71
N ASP A 73 7.43 -7.78 -14.07
CA ASP A 73 6.44 -7.30 -13.11
C ASP A 73 5.71 -8.49 -12.47
N SER A 74 5.73 -8.55 -11.14
CA SER A 74 5.07 -9.56 -10.32
C SER A 74 3.87 -8.99 -9.57
N SER A 75 3.40 -7.80 -9.95
CA SER A 75 2.23 -7.17 -9.36
C SER A 75 0.94 -7.93 -9.71
N PRO A 76 0.00 -8.07 -8.78
CA PRO A 76 -1.30 -8.65 -9.09
C PRO A 76 -2.12 -7.72 -9.97
N LEU A 77 -3.11 -8.29 -10.67
CA LEU A 77 -4.11 -7.52 -11.39
C LEU A 77 -5.15 -6.98 -10.41
N TYR A 78 -5.42 -5.70 -10.46
CA TYR A 78 -6.51 -5.10 -9.69
C TYR A 78 -7.77 -4.98 -10.54
N VAL A 79 -8.91 -5.35 -9.96
CA VAL A 79 -10.23 -5.21 -10.59
C VAL A 79 -11.17 -4.54 -9.61
N VAL A 80 -11.63 -3.35 -9.95
CA VAL A 80 -12.51 -2.53 -9.13
C VAL A 80 -13.89 -2.50 -9.76
N ASP A 81 -14.90 -3.02 -9.07
CA ASP A 81 -16.29 -3.12 -9.56
C ASP A 81 -16.38 -3.70 -10.99
N GLY A 82 -15.58 -4.73 -11.24
CA GLY A 82 -15.51 -5.41 -12.54
C GLY A 82 -14.64 -4.73 -13.60
N ARG A 83 -13.97 -3.62 -13.29
CA ARG A 83 -13.08 -2.90 -14.21
C ARG A 83 -11.62 -3.08 -13.81
N ILE A 84 -10.76 -3.36 -14.78
CA ILE A 84 -9.32 -3.45 -14.56
C ILE A 84 -8.77 -2.06 -14.23
N ALA A 85 -8.01 -1.98 -13.14
CA ALA A 85 -7.33 -0.78 -12.68
C ALA A 85 -5.81 -1.05 -12.57
N THR A 86 -5.01 -0.05 -12.90
CA THR A 86 -3.54 -0.11 -12.78
C THR A 86 -3.05 0.38 -11.41
N ASP A 87 -3.81 1.24 -10.76
CA ASP A 87 -3.55 1.74 -9.41
C ASP A 87 -4.87 1.89 -8.65
N ILE A 88 -4.85 1.57 -7.38
CA ILE A 88 -6.00 1.65 -6.48
C ILE A 88 -5.80 2.68 -5.35
N GLY A 89 -4.68 3.40 -5.37
CA GLY A 89 -4.34 4.38 -4.33
C GLY A 89 -5.27 5.57 -4.24
N GLY A 90 -6.05 5.83 -5.28
CA GLY A 90 -7.09 6.86 -5.28
C GLY A 90 -8.41 6.45 -4.63
N ILE A 91 -8.56 5.18 -4.25
CA ILE A 91 -9.77 4.67 -3.59
C ILE A 91 -9.60 4.85 -2.08
N ASP A 92 -10.58 5.47 -1.43
CA ASP A 92 -10.57 5.52 0.02
C ASP A 92 -10.88 4.12 0.59
N PRO A 93 -10.07 3.59 1.52
CA PRO A 93 -10.35 2.32 2.16
C PRO A 93 -11.75 2.24 2.80
N ASN A 94 -12.28 3.36 3.26
CA ASN A 94 -13.61 3.43 3.85
C ASN A 94 -14.75 3.23 2.83
N ASP A 95 -14.48 3.44 1.54
CA ASP A 95 -15.46 3.22 0.47
C ASP A 95 -15.47 1.77 -0.04
N ILE A 96 -14.58 0.91 0.49
CA ILE A 96 -14.49 -0.49 0.11
C ILE A 96 -15.42 -1.34 0.97
N GLU A 97 -16.25 -2.16 0.33
CA GLU A 97 -17.11 -3.16 0.98
C GLU A 97 -16.33 -4.46 1.27
N SER A 98 -15.58 -4.93 0.26
CA SER A 98 -14.76 -6.13 0.38
C SER A 98 -13.59 -6.14 -0.61
N MET A 99 -12.56 -6.90 -0.25
CA MET A 99 -11.44 -7.24 -1.14
C MET A 99 -11.27 -8.76 -1.16
N GLU A 100 -11.35 -9.36 -2.35
CA GLU A 100 -11.12 -10.77 -2.57
C GLU A 100 -9.82 -11.00 -3.31
N VAL A 101 -9.01 -11.95 -2.85
CA VAL A 101 -7.75 -12.31 -3.49
C VAL A 101 -7.88 -13.68 -4.14
N LEU A 102 -7.85 -13.70 -5.46
CA LEU A 102 -7.81 -14.91 -6.29
C LEU A 102 -6.35 -15.31 -6.48
N LYS A 103 -5.96 -16.38 -5.80
CA LYS A 103 -4.55 -16.83 -5.76
C LYS A 103 -4.24 -17.90 -6.81
N ASP A 104 -5.27 -18.56 -7.32
CA ASP A 104 -5.13 -19.68 -8.25
C ASP A 104 -5.45 -19.27 -9.67
N GLY A 105 -4.68 -19.80 -10.63
CA GLY A 105 -4.90 -19.55 -12.05
C GLY A 105 -6.29 -19.94 -12.53
N ALA A 106 -6.91 -20.97 -11.95
CA ALA A 106 -8.28 -21.37 -12.29
C ALA A 106 -9.31 -20.28 -11.96
N SER A 107 -9.20 -19.67 -10.77
CA SER A 107 -10.08 -18.58 -10.35
C SER A 107 -9.80 -17.28 -11.10
N ALA A 108 -8.56 -17.08 -11.52
CA ALA A 108 -8.10 -15.88 -12.21
C ALA A 108 -8.26 -15.98 -13.75
N ALA A 109 -8.57 -17.18 -14.29
CA ALA A 109 -8.59 -17.45 -15.73
C ALA A 109 -9.52 -16.54 -16.53
N ILE A 110 -10.62 -16.06 -15.94
CA ILE A 110 -11.55 -15.13 -16.59
C ILE A 110 -10.92 -13.77 -16.93
N TYR A 111 -9.81 -13.43 -16.29
CA TYR A 111 -9.06 -12.19 -16.54
C TYR A 111 -7.88 -12.37 -17.49
N GLY A 112 -7.73 -13.59 -18.06
CA GLY A 112 -6.72 -13.91 -19.07
C GLY A 112 -5.28 -13.90 -18.55
N ALA A 113 -4.31 -13.73 -19.46
CA ALA A 113 -2.89 -13.81 -19.17
C ALA A 113 -2.40 -12.74 -18.15
N ALA A 114 -3.06 -11.59 -18.09
CA ALA A 114 -2.72 -10.53 -17.15
C ALA A 114 -2.93 -10.94 -15.67
N ALA A 115 -3.71 -11.99 -15.43
CA ALA A 115 -3.98 -12.52 -14.10
C ALA A 115 -2.95 -13.56 -13.61
N GLY A 116 -1.86 -13.77 -14.36
CA GLY A 116 -0.83 -14.76 -14.03
C GLY A 116 -0.20 -14.60 -12.64
N ASN A 117 -0.14 -13.38 -12.12
CA ASN A 117 0.37 -13.05 -10.78
C ASN A 117 -0.74 -13.02 -9.71
N GLY A 118 -1.96 -13.48 -10.03
CA GLY A 118 -3.15 -13.40 -9.18
C GLY A 118 -3.96 -12.13 -9.42
N VAL A 119 -5.16 -12.11 -8.87
CA VAL A 119 -6.13 -11.00 -9.01
C VAL A 119 -6.61 -10.55 -7.65
N ILE A 120 -6.71 -9.25 -7.47
CA ILE A 120 -7.35 -8.63 -6.31
C ILE A 120 -8.63 -7.95 -6.81
N LEU A 121 -9.76 -8.50 -6.40
CA LEU A 121 -11.07 -7.92 -6.66
C LEU A 121 -11.42 -6.96 -5.55
N ILE A 122 -11.88 -5.80 -5.91
CA ILE A 122 -12.31 -4.75 -4.97
C ILE A 122 -13.76 -4.43 -5.30
N THR A 123 -14.62 -4.58 -4.31
CA THR A 123 -16.02 -4.19 -4.38
C THR A 123 -16.20 -2.94 -3.54
N THR A 124 -16.71 -1.88 -4.16
CA THR A 124 -17.00 -0.65 -3.42
C THR A 124 -18.40 -0.69 -2.79
N LYS A 125 -18.56 0.07 -1.70
CA LYS A 125 -19.84 0.22 -1.03
C LYS A 125 -20.86 0.84 -1.99
N LYS A 126 -22.01 0.22 -2.12
CA LYS A 126 -23.12 0.75 -2.92
C LYS A 126 -24.10 1.47 -2.03
N GLY A 127 -24.53 2.64 -2.46
CA GLY A 127 -25.57 3.38 -1.78
C GLY A 127 -26.88 2.59 -1.71
N LYS A 128 -27.49 2.53 -0.53
CA LYS A 128 -28.78 1.87 -0.27
C LYS A 128 -29.68 2.79 0.56
N GLY A 129 -30.97 2.84 0.22
CA GLY A 129 -31.96 3.63 0.96
C GLY A 129 -31.83 5.14 0.75
N GLU A 130 -32.26 5.91 1.74
CA GLU A 130 -32.24 7.37 1.70
C GLU A 130 -30.82 7.91 1.57
N GLY A 131 -30.66 9.06 0.89
CA GLY A 131 -29.38 9.70 0.69
C GLY A 131 -28.66 9.97 2.03
N LYS A 132 -27.40 9.51 2.13
CA LYS A 132 -26.54 9.70 3.29
C LYS A 132 -25.28 10.45 2.89
N ILE A 133 -24.93 11.45 3.68
CA ILE A 133 -23.64 12.14 3.57
C ILE A 133 -22.78 11.68 4.72
N THR A 134 -21.57 11.23 4.40
CA THR A 134 -20.56 10.87 5.40
C THR A 134 -19.34 11.76 5.19
N TYR A 135 -18.78 12.25 6.29
CA TYR A 135 -17.54 13.02 6.29
C TYR A 135 -16.54 12.32 7.19
N ASP A 136 -15.40 11.97 6.60
CA ASP A 136 -14.28 11.34 7.30
C ASP A 136 -13.08 12.27 7.33
N PHE A 137 -12.50 12.45 8.49
CA PHE A 137 -11.30 13.24 8.69
C PHE A 137 -10.20 12.37 9.30
N GLN A 138 -9.04 12.38 8.66
CA GLN A 138 -7.86 11.68 9.15
C GLN A 138 -6.69 12.64 9.25
N TYR A 139 -6.07 12.69 10.42
CA TYR A 139 -4.80 13.37 10.64
C TYR A 139 -3.72 12.34 10.95
N THR A 140 -2.62 12.38 10.21
CA THR A 140 -1.49 11.47 10.41
C THR A 140 -0.23 12.29 10.60
N SER A 141 0.45 12.10 11.73
CA SER A 141 1.79 12.65 11.99
C SER A 141 2.82 11.54 11.70
N GLN A 142 3.81 11.87 10.92
CA GLN A 142 4.88 10.95 10.54
C GLN A 142 6.22 11.51 11.02
N SER A 143 6.96 10.68 11.73
CA SER A 143 8.32 10.96 12.16
C SER A 143 9.23 9.80 11.78
N ILE A 144 10.51 10.10 11.60
CA ILE A 144 11.49 9.06 11.36
C ILE A 144 11.68 8.23 12.62
N GLY A 145 11.55 6.91 12.51
CA GLY A 145 11.63 6.02 13.67
C GLY A 145 13.06 5.70 14.07
N ARG A 146 13.93 5.43 13.10
CA ARG A 146 15.33 5.08 13.33
C ARG A 146 16.18 5.56 12.17
N THR A 147 17.23 6.28 12.48
CA THR A 147 18.27 6.69 11.53
C THR A 147 19.54 5.87 11.75
N PRO A 148 20.33 5.62 10.71
CA PRO A 148 21.67 5.09 10.89
C PRO A 148 22.53 6.09 11.66
N GLU A 149 23.40 5.59 12.52
CA GLU A 149 24.48 6.39 13.09
C GLU A 149 25.53 6.61 11.99
N VAL A 150 25.91 7.84 11.76
CA VAL A 150 26.92 8.23 10.78
C VAL A 150 28.06 8.91 11.49
N MET A 151 29.24 8.83 10.92
CA MET A 151 30.44 9.51 11.44
C MET A 151 30.24 11.02 11.38
N ASN A 152 30.66 11.73 12.40
CA ASN A 152 30.82 13.18 12.35
C ASN A 152 32.01 13.57 11.46
N ALA A 153 32.16 14.85 11.15
CA ALA A 153 33.20 15.31 10.22
C ALA A 153 34.60 14.92 10.68
N ARG A 154 34.90 15.00 11.97
CA ARG A 154 36.21 14.63 12.55
C ARG A 154 36.46 13.13 12.45
N GLU A 155 35.52 12.30 12.87
CA GLU A 155 35.61 10.84 12.79
C GLU A 155 35.79 10.38 11.33
N TYR A 156 35.09 11.00 10.39
CA TYR A 156 35.23 10.73 8.97
C TYR A 156 36.62 11.06 8.46
N ILE A 157 37.18 12.23 8.81
CA ILE A 157 38.51 12.67 8.41
C ILE A 157 39.57 11.75 9.01
N ASP A 158 39.49 11.46 10.32
CA ASP A 158 40.45 10.59 11.02
C ASP A 158 40.47 9.20 10.40
N PHE A 159 39.29 8.63 10.11
CA PHE A 159 39.19 7.33 9.42
C PHE A 159 39.84 7.33 8.04
N TYR A 160 39.61 8.36 7.22
CA TYR A 160 40.18 8.42 5.87
C TYR A 160 41.67 8.76 5.85
N LEU A 161 42.17 9.51 6.84
CA LEU A 161 43.61 9.71 7.04
C LEU A 161 44.31 8.42 7.41
N GLU A 162 43.75 7.67 8.38
CA GLU A 162 44.30 6.37 8.80
C GLU A 162 44.27 5.34 7.65
N ALA A 163 43.22 5.34 6.85
CA ALA A 163 43.10 4.50 5.66
C ALA A 163 44.00 4.95 4.48
N GLY A 164 44.74 6.05 4.62
CA GLY A 164 45.60 6.61 3.56
C GLY A 164 44.88 7.08 2.32
N ARG A 165 43.58 7.38 2.44
CA ARG A 165 42.73 7.86 1.32
C ARG A 165 42.76 9.36 1.09
N ILE A 166 43.06 10.11 2.12
CA ILE A 166 43.23 11.54 2.09
C ILE A 166 44.55 11.95 2.78
N THR A 167 45.05 13.13 2.54
CA THR A 167 46.27 13.67 3.17
C THR A 167 45.89 14.80 4.12
N GLN A 168 46.75 15.04 5.14
CA GLN A 168 46.52 16.16 6.07
C GLN A 168 46.47 17.51 5.33
N SER A 169 47.33 17.70 4.32
CA SER A 169 47.30 18.94 3.52
C SER A 169 45.97 19.14 2.77
N ALA A 170 45.34 18.07 2.33
CA ALA A 170 44.03 18.17 1.70
C ALA A 170 42.91 18.51 2.73
N VAL A 171 43.02 18.01 3.95
CA VAL A 171 42.12 18.38 5.04
C VAL A 171 42.26 19.85 5.38
N ASP A 172 43.48 20.32 5.60
CA ASP A 172 43.78 21.72 5.97
C ASP A 172 43.36 22.72 4.89
N ALA A 173 43.34 22.29 3.63
CA ALA A 173 42.92 23.13 2.50
C ALA A 173 41.37 23.17 2.33
N ASN A 174 40.62 22.16 2.79
CA ASN A 174 39.22 22.01 2.46
C ASN A 174 38.27 22.01 3.66
N TRP A 175 38.78 21.91 4.88
CA TRP A 175 37.97 21.90 6.08
C TRP A 175 38.41 22.96 7.08
N ASP A 176 37.47 23.71 7.63
CA ASP A 176 37.68 24.79 8.56
C ASP A 176 37.94 24.34 10.02
N GLY A 177 37.94 23.05 10.27
CA GLY A 177 38.08 22.42 11.60
C GLY A 177 36.87 22.56 12.50
N LYS A 178 35.77 23.12 12.01
CA LYS A 178 34.55 23.41 12.80
C LYS A 178 33.27 22.90 12.17
N THR A 179 33.19 22.99 10.84
CA THR A 179 31.97 22.58 10.12
C THR A 179 31.73 21.09 10.30
N ASP A 180 30.59 20.76 10.90
CA ASP A 180 30.12 19.40 11.14
C ASP A 180 28.62 19.37 10.90
N THR A 181 28.22 18.97 9.70
CA THR A 181 26.82 18.92 9.30
C THR A 181 26.27 17.52 9.47
N ASP A 182 25.28 17.37 10.33
CA ASP A 182 24.52 16.13 10.44
C ASP A 182 23.59 16.00 9.22
N TRP A 183 24.11 15.39 8.15
CA TRP A 183 23.38 15.19 6.90
C TRP A 183 22.14 14.30 7.07
N VAL A 184 22.12 13.41 8.05
CA VAL A 184 20.95 12.59 8.35
C VAL A 184 19.84 13.48 8.87
N LYS A 185 20.14 14.34 9.84
CA LYS A 185 19.17 15.27 10.41
C LYS A 185 18.66 16.28 9.39
N GLU A 186 19.57 16.82 8.54
CA GLU A 186 19.22 17.77 7.48
C GLU A 186 18.39 17.14 6.34
N SER A 187 18.49 15.80 6.17
CA SER A 187 17.79 15.09 5.09
C SER A 187 16.36 14.70 5.44
N PHE A 188 15.97 14.77 6.71
CA PHE A 188 14.68 14.28 7.17
C PHE A 188 13.95 15.30 8.02
N GLU A 189 12.69 15.51 7.71
CA GLU A 189 11.78 16.33 8.48
C GLU A 189 10.54 15.53 8.90
N ASN A 190 10.02 15.86 10.07
CA ASN A 190 8.73 15.35 10.48
C ASN A 190 7.64 15.99 9.61
N THR A 191 6.71 15.19 9.15
CA THR A 191 5.62 15.67 8.29
C THR A 191 4.27 15.27 8.84
N SER A 192 3.23 15.98 8.39
CA SER A 192 1.86 15.63 8.68
C SER A 192 1.04 15.54 7.39
N MET A 193 0.07 14.67 7.41
CA MET A 193 -0.89 14.49 6.33
C MET A 193 -2.29 14.65 6.89
N MET A 194 -3.12 15.39 6.19
CA MET A 194 -4.56 15.52 6.46
C MET A 194 -5.32 14.95 5.27
N ARG A 195 -6.30 14.11 5.56
CA ARG A 195 -7.22 13.58 4.56
C ARG A 195 -8.64 13.99 4.96
N HIS A 196 -9.35 14.55 4.01
CA HIS A 196 -10.76 14.87 4.12
C HIS A 196 -11.49 14.08 3.05
N ASN A 197 -12.43 13.23 3.45
CA ASN A 197 -13.27 12.48 2.53
C ASN A 197 -14.73 12.84 2.76
N VAL A 198 -15.45 13.11 1.69
CA VAL A 198 -16.90 13.39 1.72
C VAL A 198 -17.58 12.41 0.77
N THR A 199 -18.34 11.49 1.33
CA THR A 199 -19.03 10.46 0.56
C THR A 199 -20.52 10.77 0.53
N PHE A 200 -21.10 10.77 -0.68
CA PHE A 200 -22.54 10.84 -0.91
C PHE A 200 -22.98 9.47 -1.41
N GLN A 201 -23.89 8.86 -0.70
CA GLN A 201 -24.42 7.57 -1.11
C GLN A 201 -25.93 7.50 -0.90
N GLY A 202 -26.59 6.87 -1.82
CA GLY A 202 -28.03 6.64 -1.73
C GLY A 202 -28.49 5.71 -2.85
N GLY A 203 -29.68 5.17 -2.73
CA GLY A 203 -30.15 4.28 -3.76
C GLY A 203 -31.59 3.83 -3.55
N SER A 204 -32.18 3.39 -4.63
CA SER A 204 -33.50 2.78 -4.69
C SER A 204 -33.41 1.48 -5.49
N ASP A 205 -34.48 0.74 -5.59
CA ASP A 205 -34.55 -0.48 -6.42
C ASP A 205 -34.26 -0.23 -7.92
N LYS A 206 -34.23 1.03 -8.34
CA LYS A 206 -34.00 1.44 -9.74
C LYS A 206 -32.57 1.94 -10.01
N GLY A 207 -31.80 2.26 -8.98
CA GLY A 207 -30.44 2.75 -9.13
C GLY A 207 -29.83 3.22 -7.83
N SER A 208 -28.47 3.23 -7.78
CA SER A 208 -27.68 3.70 -6.64
C SER A 208 -26.57 4.64 -7.11
N PHE A 209 -26.15 5.53 -6.23
CA PHE A 209 -25.04 6.47 -6.43
C PHE A 209 -24.18 6.53 -5.18
#